data_1dc7271aea4cfb568f40008536bf0e38
#
_entry.id   1dc7271aea4cfb568f40008536bf0e38
#
_cell.length_a   1.000
_cell.length_b   1.000
_cell.length_c   1.000
_cell.angle_alpha   90.00
_cell.angle_beta   90.00
_cell.angle_gamma   90.00
#
_symmetry.space_group_name_H-M   'P 1'
#
loop_
_entity.id
_entity.type
_entity.pdbx_description
1 polymer ?
#
loop_
_entity_poly.entity_id
_entity_poly.type
_entity_poly.pdbx_seq_one_letter_code
_entity_poly.pdbx_strand_id
1 'polypeptide(L)'
;MKRNITVGFVAVLLLASCSNNEKMLDSLADYNNSKEKKGYHFGDKIELPKEITENTESIAVSFRDKETTDLTIDPKFFTLGDNNVIFIIKTKGGEVLNQDATINVFSKIPEQNIPYKIVADYPHDPKNFIEGFLIEGNTVYESDGMKGSSQLIKYTLGSAVPKIVAKQPAEIFSEGCTIVGDKVYQLTYQNKIGFVYDKNTLKKISEFPLPDAIGEGWGLTYDGNNLIATDGSKNLYFLDINDPSKVVKTIAVAGNSELYTQLNELEYHNGFIYSNVWHKPVILKINPATGEVVGKFDFTQLTKENSGGDSEHVLNGIAFKGDNMLVTGKNWSKIYEISFK
;
A
#
# COMPACT_ATOMS: atom_id res chain seq x y z
N MET A 1 63.19 -22.27 -43.64
CA MET A 1 62.36 -21.08 -43.37
C MET A 1 61.38 -21.43 -42.29
N LYS A 2 61.57 -20.94 -41.07
CA LYS A 2 60.67 -21.16 -39.93
C LYS A 2 59.70 -20.01 -39.90
N ARG A 3 58.41 -20.29 -39.94
CA ARG A 3 57.30 -19.31 -39.65
C ARG A 3 56.77 -19.62 -38.26
N ASN A 4 57.12 -18.82 -37.28
CA ASN A 4 56.52 -18.81 -35.96
C ASN A 4 55.17 -18.13 -36.07
N ILE A 5 54.17 -18.85 -35.66
CA ILE A 5 52.79 -18.35 -35.53
C ILE A 5 52.60 -17.84 -34.09
N THR A 6 52.46 -16.54 -33.97
CA THR A 6 52.08 -15.89 -32.72
C THR A 6 50.54 -15.79 -32.72
N VAL A 7 49.87 -16.81 -32.21
CA VAL A 7 48.42 -16.78 -31.95
C VAL A 7 48.20 -17.34 -30.54
N GLY A 8 48.15 -16.51 -29.55
CA GLY A 8 47.99 -17.01 -28.19
C GLY A 8 47.64 -16.01 -27.09
N PHE A 9 47.56 -14.69 -27.40
CA PHE A 9 47.40 -13.70 -26.31
C PHE A 9 46.07 -12.93 -26.28
N VAL A 10 45.26 -12.99 -27.36
CA VAL A 10 44.03 -12.22 -27.43
C VAL A 10 42.87 -12.95 -26.74
N ALA A 11 42.84 -14.29 -26.80
CA ALA A 11 41.74 -15.08 -26.21
C ALA A 11 41.74 -15.09 -24.66
N VAL A 12 42.92 -15.02 -24.03
CA VAL A 12 43.05 -15.04 -22.56
C VAL A 12 42.63 -13.71 -21.95
N LEU A 13 42.88 -12.58 -22.63
CA LEU A 13 42.46 -11.26 -22.16
C LEU A 13 40.94 -11.08 -22.24
N LEU A 14 40.28 -11.62 -23.26
CA LEU A 14 38.83 -11.58 -23.39
C LEU A 14 38.11 -12.43 -22.32
N LEU A 15 38.64 -13.61 -22.00
CA LEU A 15 38.11 -14.49 -20.97
C LEU A 15 38.29 -13.90 -19.55
N ALA A 16 39.42 -13.23 -19.31
CA ALA A 16 39.68 -12.56 -18.04
C ALA A 16 38.79 -11.32 -17.83
N SER A 17 38.48 -10.56 -18.88
CA SER A 17 37.57 -9.42 -18.87
C SER A 17 36.13 -9.88 -18.55
N CYS A 18 35.61 -10.91 -19.21
CA CYS A 18 34.27 -11.46 -18.94
C CYS A 18 34.15 -11.95 -17.49
N SER A 19 35.11 -12.66 -16.95
CA SER A 19 35.13 -13.18 -15.59
C SER A 19 35.16 -12.04 -14.53
N ASN A 20 35.85 -10.93 -14.82
CA ASN A 20 35.85 -9.78 -13.89
C ASN A 20 34.54 -9.00 -13.92
N ASN A 21 33.92 -8.88 -15.10
CA ASN A 21 32.64 -8.19 -15.22
C ASN A 21 31.49 -8.97 -14.54
N GLU A 22 31.45 -10.31 -14.68
CA GLU A 22 30.51 -11.16 -13.96
C GLU A 22 30.64 -10.97 -12.44
N LYS A 23 31.86 -11.08 -11.89
CA LYS A 23 32.10 -10.87 -10.45
C LYS A 23 31.70 -9.49 -9.98
N MET A 24 31.88 -8.47 -10.80
CA MET A 24 31.49 -7.11 -10.49
C MET A 24 29.96 -6.97 -10.44
N LEU A 25 29.21 -7.54 -11.39
CA LEU A 25 27.75 -7.55 -11.39
C LEU A 25 27.19 -8.36 -10.23
N ASP A 26 27.77 -9.52 -9.92
CA ASP A 26 27.40 -10.33 -8.75
C ASP A 26 27.59 -9.53 -7.44
N SER A 27 28.73 -8.83 -7.28
CA SER A 27 29.00 -7.97 -6.12
C SER A 27 27.96 -6.84 -5.98
N LEU A 28 27.53 -6.26 -7.10
CA LEU A 28 26.48 -5.23 -7.09
C LEU A 28 25.11 -5.82 -6.75
N ALA A 29 24.78 -6.98 -7.29
CA ALA A 29 23.53 -7.68 -6.99
C ALA A 29 23.48 -8.06 -5.50
N ASP A 30 24.54 -8.63 -4.94
CA ASP A 30 24.62 -8.99 -3.52
C ASP A 30 24.51 -7.75 -2.62
N TYR A 31 25.16 -6.66 -3.00
CA TYR A 31 25.04 -5.39 -2.27
C TYR A 31 23.60 -4.87 -2.28
N ASN A 32 22.95 -4.82 -3.44
CA ASN A 32 21.59 -4.37 -3.58
C ASN A 32 20.62 -5.25 -2.76
N ASN A 33 20.74 -6.58 -2.85
CA ASN A 33 19.95 -7.53 -2.05
C ASN A 33 20.13 -7.30 -0.54
N SER A 34 21.34 -6.94 -0.10
CA SER A 34 21.59 -6.61 1.30
C SER A 34 20.95 -5.29 1.74
N LYS A 35 20.84 -4.32 0.83
CA LYS A 35 20.25 -3.00 1.07
C LYS A 35 18.75 -2.96 0.87
N GLU A 36 18.18 -3.84 0.05
CA GLU A 36 16.74 -3.93 -0.20
C GLU A 36 15.95 -4.03 1.12
N LYS A 37 16.42 -4.85 2.07
CA LYS A 37 15.77 -5.00 3.38
C LYS A 37 15.98 -3.82 4.34
N LYS A 38 17.07 -3.06 4.17
CA LYS A 38 17.41 -1.92 5.04
C LYS A 38 16.89 -0.59 4.49
N GLY A 39 16.73 -0.53 3.16
CA GLY A 39 16.30 0.65 2.42
C GLY A 39 17.23 1.85 2.57
N TYR A 40 16.76 2.95 2.03
CA TYR A 40 17.40 4.25 2.05
C TYR A 40 16.38 5.31 2.48
N HIS A 41 16.87 6.48 2.87
CA HIS A 41 16.04 7.66 3.11
C HIS A 41 16.43 8.77 2.12
N PHE A 42 15.52 9.70 1.88
CA PHE A 42 15.86 10.87 1.04
C PHE A 42 17.08 11.61 1.61
N GLY A 43 18.06 11.88 0.73
CA GLY A 43 19.34 12.49 1.04
C GLY A 43 20.44 11.50 1.43
N ASP A 44 20.14 10.21 1.57
CA ASP A 44 21.18 9.20 1.67
C ASP A 44 21.92 9.05 0.33
N LYS A 45 23.17 8.62 0.38
CA LYS A 45 23.96 8.33 -0.79
C LYS A 45 24.05 6.83 -1.00
N ILE A 46 23.84 6.38 -2.23
CA ILE A 46 24.09 5.00 -2.62
C ILE A 46 25.60 4.79 -2.60
N GLU A 47 26.08 4.00 -1.63
CA GLU A 47 27.47 3.57 -1.54
C GLU A 47 27.60 2.24 -2.30
N LEU A 48 28.58 2.15 -3.19
CA LEU A 48 28.81 0.96 -3.99
C LEU A 48 30.03 0.21 -3.48
N PRO A 49 30.09 -1.14 -3.66
CA PRO A 49 31.27 -1.92 -3.36
C PRO A 49 32.53 -1.38 -4.04
N LYS A 50 33.69 -1.56 -3.41
CA LYS A 50 34.98 -1.12 -3.98
C LYS A 50 35.27 -1.77 -5.32
N GLU A 51 34.91 -3.01 -5.48
CA GLU A 51 35.05 -3.79 -6.73
C GLU A 51 34.35 -3.08 -7.91
N ILE A 52 33.23 -2.40 -7.63
CA ILE A 52 32.53 -1.58 -8.62
C ILE A 52 33.30 -0.28 -8.86
N THR A 53 33.52 0.50 -7.81
CA THR A 53 34.08 1.86 -7.92
C THR A 53 35.51 1.89 -8.45
N GLU A 54 36.30 0.86 -8.17
CA GLU A 54 37.69 0.75 -8.62
C GLU A 54 37.83 0.34 -10.11
N ASN A 55 36.79 -0.31 -10.67
CA ASN A 55 36.84 -0.87 -12.04
C ASN A 55 35.96 -0.09 -13.03
N THR A 56 35.30 0.96 -12.61
CA THR A 56 34.40 1.75 -13.45
C THR A 56 34.96 3.14 -13.76
N GLU A 57 34.60 3.65 -14.94
CA GLU A 57 34.84 5.03 -15.38
C GLU A 57 33.72 5.93 -14.90
N SER A 58 32.45 5.46 -15.05
CA SER A 58 31.26 6.18 -14.61
C SER A 58 30.13 5.22 -14.25
N ILE A 59 29.25 5.65 -13.37
CA ILE A 59 28.03 4.95 -12.97
C ILE A 59 26.87 5.93 -13.06
N ALA A 60 25.78 5.50 -13.68
CA ALA A 60 24.51 6.20 -13.70
C ALA A 60 23.39 5.28 -13.21
N VAL A 61 22.30 5.88 -12.75
CA VAL A 61 21.05 5.20 -12.40
C VAL A 61 19.96 5.69 -13.32
N SER A 62 19.28 4.74 -13.99
CA SER A 62 18.10 5.00 -14.79
C SER A 62 16.83 4.61 -14.03
N PHE A 63 15.84 5.51 -13.98
CA PHE A 63 14.54 5.30 -13.36
C PHE A 63 13.47 6.11 -14.10
N ARG A 64 12.38 5.46 -14.53
CA ARG A 64 11.24 6.12 -15.23
C ARG A 64 11.69 7.02 -16.37
N ASP A 65 12.49 6.50 -17.31
CA ASP A 65 13.01 7.20 -18.49
C ASP A 65 13.90 8.43 -18.19
N LYS A 66 14.41 8.53 -16.97
CA LYS A 66 15.39 9.54 -16.56
C LYS A 66 16.68 8.86 -16.10
N GLU A 67 17.80 9.54 -16.30
CA GLU A 67 19.10 9.09 -15.81
C GLU A 67 19.75 10.15 -14.92
N THR A 68 20.53 9.70 -13.95
CA THR A 68 21.36 10.55 -13.11
C THR A 68 22.69 9.86 -12.78
N THR A 69 23.77 10.62 -12.72
CA THR A 69 25.05 10.21 -12.16
C THR A 69 25.20 10.61 -10.69
N ASP A 70 24.27 11.38 -10.17
CA ASP A 70 24.18 11.68 -8.74
C ASP A 70 23.51 10.49 -8.06
N LEU A 71 24.27 9.77 -7.23
CA LEU A 71 23.83 8.61 -6.47
C LEU A 71 23.13 8.99 -5.16
N THR A 72 22.77 10.25 -4.97
CA THR A 72 21.96 10.70 -3.84
C THR A 72 20.49 10.34 -4.05
N ILE A 73 19.83 9.84 -3.02
CA ILE A 73 18.37 9.57 -3.05
C ILE A 73 17.61 10.89 -3.00
N ASP A 74 17.48 11.54 -4.17
CA ASP A 74 16.80 12.83 -4.32
C ASP A 74 15.28 12.59 -4.55
N PRO A 75 14.37 13.26 -3.79
CA PRO A 75 12.92 13.13 -4.00
C PRO A 75 12.41 13.64 -5.35
N LYS A 76 13.24 14.39 -6.11
CA LYS A 76 12.92 14.76 -7.48
C LYS A 76 13.12 13.62 -8.48
N PHE A 77 13.89 12.61 -8.10
CA PHE A 77 14.22 11.45 -8.94
C PHE A 77 13.60 10.17 -8.37
N PHE A 78 13.75 9.89 -7.08
CA PHE A 78 13.20 8.73 -6.41
C PHE A 78 11.87 9.04 -5.71
N THR A 79 11.07 7.98 -5.46
CA THR A 79 9.82 8.05 -4.71
C THR A 79 9.91 7.17 -3.46
N LEU A 80 9.06 7.41 -2.46
CA LEU A 80 8.88 6.44 -1.37
C LEU A 80 8.45 5.09 -1.95
N GLY A 81 8.89 4.00 -1.29
CA GLY A 81 8.63 2.64 -1.73
C GLY A 81 9.69 2.09 -2.66
N ASP A 82 9.32 1.13 -3.49
CA ASP A 82 10.22 0.47 -4.41
C ASP A 82 10.48 1.33 -5.64
N ASN A 83 11.74 1.52 -5.94
CA ASN A 83 12.21 2.15 -7.17
C ASN A 83 12.99 1.09 -7.95
N ASN A 84 12.36 0.51 -8.96
CA ASN A 84 13.03 -0.43 -9.88
C ASN A 84 13.89 0.37 -10.84
N VAL A 85 15.19 0.24 -10.69
CA VAL A 85 16.20 1.02 -11.39
C VAL A 85 17.10 0.12 -12.22
N ILE A 86 17.81 0.72 -13.19
CA ILE A 86 18.92 0.09 -13.89
C ILE A 86 20.19 0.87 -13.55
N PHE A 87 21.18 0.20 -12.97
CA PHE A 87 22.53 0.74 -12.89
C PHE A 87 23.20 0.59 -14.25
N ILE A 88 23.66 1.69 -14.82
CA ILE A 88 24.41 1.76 -16.07
C ILE A 88 25.87 2.01 -15.70
N ILE A 89 26.72 1.00 -15.92
CA ILE A 89 28.11 0.97 -15.46
C ILE A 89 29.02 1.00 -16.67
N LYS A 90 29.78 2.08 -16.86
CA LYS A 90 30.84 2.15 -17.85
C LYS A 90 32.17 1.69 -17.23
N THR A 91 32.71 0.57 -17.67
CA THR A 91 33.98 0.03 -17.16
C THR A 91 35.19 0.83 -17.68
N LYS A 92 36.30 0.78 -16.96
CA LYS A 92 37.58 1.34 -17.44
C LYS A 92 38.05 0.68 -18.74
N GLY A 93 37.57 -0.53 -19.07
CA GLY A 93 37.82 -1.21 -20.35
C GLY A 93 36.95 -0.71 -21.51
N GLY A 94 36.02 0.23 -21.26
CA GLY A 94 35.12 0.84 -22.25
C GLY A 94 33.83 0.06 -22.50
N GLU A 95 33.57 -1.04 -21.77
CA GLU A 95 32.32 -1.79 -21.85
C GLU A 95 31.21 -1.09 -21.03
N VAL A 96 29.95 -1.20 -21.49
CA VAL A 96 28.79 -0.72 -20.78
C VAL A 96 27.99 -1.92 -20.28
N LEU A 97 27.79 -2.00 -18.98
CA LEU A 97 27.03 -3.06 -18.31
C LEU A 97 25.77 -2.46 -17.69
N ASN A 98 24.68 -3.21 -17.76
CA ASN A 98 23.39 -2.84 -17.14
C ASN A 98 23.05 -3.87 -16.07
N GLN A 99 22.65 -3.38 -14.90
CA GLN A 99 22.22 -4.21 -13.78
C GLN A 99 20.90 -3.69 -13.21
N ASP A 100 19.88 -4.53 -13.27
CA ASP A 100 18.59 -4.26 -12.60
C ASP A 100 18.76 -4.32 -11.08
N ALA A 101 18.08 -3.41 -10.38
CA ALA A 101 18.05 -3.38 -8.94
C ALA A 101 16.75 -2.73 -8.42
N THR A 102 16.38 -3.04 -7.18
CA THR A 102 15.31 -2.36 -6.47
C THR A 102 15.92 -1.52 -5.34
N ILE A 103 15.63 -0.21 -5.37
CA ILE A 103 16.00 0.73 -4.31
C ILE A 103 14.76 1.03 -3.49
N ASN A 104 14.70 0.54 -2.25
CA ASN A 104 13.63 0.84 -1.32
C ASN A 104 13.91 2.15 -0.59
N VAL A 105 12.97 3.09 -0.66
CA VAL A 105 13.06 4.38 0.01
C VAL A 105 12.02 4.45 1.13
N PHE A 106 12.48 4.63 2.36
CA PHE A 106 11.66 4.74 3.57
C PHE A 106 11.45 6.20 3.97
N SER A 107 10.46 6.43 4.82
CA SER A 107 10.26 7.75 5.45
C SER A 107 11.40 8.09 6.40
N LYS A 108 11.82 9.36 6.44
CA LYS A 108 12.71 9.87 7.51
C LYS A 108 11.99 10.11 8.82
N ILE A 109 10.67 10.14 8.80
CA ILE A 109 9.85 10.46 9.97
C ILE A 109 9.59 9.16 10.74
N PRO A 110 10.04 9.04 12.00
CA PRO A 110 9.66 7.91 12.85
C PRO A 110 8.16 7.96 13.13
N GLU A 111 7.49 6.80 13.04
CA GLU A 111 6.07 6.69 13.35
C GLU A 111 5.85 6.95 14.84
N GLN A 112 4.94 7.86 15.16
CA GLN A 112 4.54 8.10 16.53
C GLN A 112 3.56 7.02 17.00
N ASN A 113 3.82 6.38 18.13
CA ASN A 113 2.79 5.56 18.78
C ASN A 113 1.74 6.51 19.37
N ILE A 114 0.51 6.42 18.89
CA ILE A 114 -0.59 7.28 19.30
C ILE A 114 -1.39 6.55 20.40
N PRO A 115 -1.35 7.03 21.66
CA PRO A 115 -2.13 6.45 22.73
C PRO A 115 -3.61 6.79 22.55
N TYR A 116 -4.49 5.89 22.96
CA TYR A 116 -5.94 6.08 22.91
C TYR A 116 -6.61 5.59 24.19
N LYS A 117 -7.87 5.98 24.37
CA LYS A 117 -8.76 5.50 25.44
C LYS A 117 -10.07 5.08 24.80
N ILE A 118 -10.62 3.93 25.20
CA ILE A 118 -11.97 3.53 24.88
C ILE A 118 -12.90 4.40 25.71
N VAL A 119 -13.82 5.13 25.05
CA VAL A 119 -14.77 6.04 25.69
C VAL A 119 -16.20 5.51 25.62
N ALA A 120 -16.50 4.62 24.67
CA ALA A 120 -17.76 3.91 24.56
C ALA A 120 -17.59 2.63 23.75
N ASP A 121 -18.55 1.72 23.85
CA ASP A 121 -18.73 0.61 22.93
C ASP A 121 -20.20 0.49 22.50
N TYR A 122 -20.42 -0.09 21.31
CA TYR A 122 -21.72 -0.29 20.70
C TYR A 122 -21.86 -1.72 20.20
N PRO A 123 -23.08 -2.29 20.17
CA PRO A 123 -23.30 -3.61 19.62
C PRO A 123 -23.00 -3.65 18.11
N HIS A 124 -22.39 -4.74 17.66
CA HIS A 124 -22.14 -5.08 16.26
C HIS A 124 -22.59 -6.53 16.01
N ASP A 125 -23.10 -6.85 14.82
CA ASP A 125 -23.50 -8.22 14.50
C ASP A 125 -22.25 -9.08 14.22
N PRO A 126 -21.97 -10.10 15.05
CA PRO A 126 -20.78 -10.94 14.86
C PRO A 126 -20.86 -11.87 13.64
N LYS A 127 -21.93 -11.82 12.85
CA LYS A 127 -22.03 -12.49 11.56
C LYS A 127 -21.48 -11.65 10.42
N ASN A 128 -21.24 -10.37 10.64
CA ASN A 128 -20.76 -9.46 9.62
C ASN A 128 -19.25 -9.62 9.43
N PHE A 129 -18.87 -9.96 8.21
CA PHE A 129 -17.48 -10.03 7.78
C PHE A 129 -17.12 -8.70 7.15
N ILE A 130 -16.85 -7.71 8.01
CA ILE A 130 -16.70 -6.32 7.62
C ILE A 130 -15.48 -6.06 6.75
N GLU A 131 -15.70 -5.41 5.60
CA GLU A 131 -14.66 -4.97 4.65
C GLU A 131 -14.69 -3.46 4.40
N GLY A 132 -15.77 -2.78 4.78
CA GLY A 132 -15.87 -1.33 4.70
C GLY A 132 -16.79 -0.78 5.79
N PHE A 133 -16.38 0.32 6.42
CA PHE A 133 -17.05 0.87 7.59
C PHE A 133 -17.00 2.40 7.59
N LEU A 134 -18.15 3.05 7.63
CA LEU A 134 -18.23 4.51 7.71
C LEU A 134 -19.47 4.99 8.46
N ILE A 135 -19.44 6.20 8.93
CA ILE A 135 -20.56 6.83 9.65
C ILE A 135 -20.87 8.23 9.13
N GLU A 136 -22.15 8.54 8.96
CA GLU A 136 -22.63 9.89 8.71
C GLU A 136 -23.66 10.27 9.79
N GLY A 137 -23.31 11.23 10.63
CA GLY A 137 -24.08 11.54 11.83
C GLY A 137 -24.16 10.36 12.79
N ASN A 138 -25.33 9.73 12.91
CA ASN A 138 -25.51 8.50 13.71
C ASN A 138 -25.87 7.28 12.83
N THR A 139 -25.73 7.40 11.53
CA THR A 139 -26.00 6.33 10.57
C THR A 139 -24.72 5.67 10.14
N VAL A 140 -24.62 4.37 10.38
CA VAL A 140 -23.53 3.51 9.93
C VAL A 140 -23.87 2.93 8.55
N TYR A 141 -22.87 2.88 7.70
CA TYR A 141 -22.87 2.12 6.44
C TYR A 141 -21.74 1.11 6.54
N GLU A 142 -22.04 -0.13 6.24
CA GLU A 142 -21.12 -1.24 6.40
C GLU A 142 -21.18 -2.13 5.18
N SER A 143 -20.03 -2.46 4.65
CA SER A 143 -19.85 -3.39 3.54
C SER A 143 -19.34 -4.71 4.08
N ASP A 144 -20.12 -5.77 3.90
CA ASP A 144 -19.76 -7.12 4.33
C ASP A 144 -19.28 -7.94 3.14
N GLY A 145 -18.17 -8.63 3.31
CA GLY A 145 -17.61 -9.59 2.38
C GLY A 145 -18.28 -10.96 2.42
N MET A 146 -17.62 -11.94 1.85
CA MET A 146 -17.98 -13.36 1.72
C MET A 146 -18.96 -13.66 0.57
N LYS A 147 -18.50 -14.50 -0.37
CA LYS A 147 -19.33 -14.98 -1.49
C LYS A 147 -20.60 -15.65 -0.95
N GLY A 148 -21.73 -15.32 -1.54
CA GLY A 148 -23.04 -15.81 -1.14
C GLY A 148 -23.72 -15.06 0.00
N SER A 149 -22.98 -14.22 0.74
CA SER A 149 -23.52 -13.40 1.84
C SER A 149 -23.11 -11.94 1.80
N SER A 150 -22.34 -11.53 0.81
CA SER A 150 -21.92 -10.13 0.64
C SER A 150 -23.09 -9.17 0.56
N GLN A 151 -22.98 -8.04 1.25
CA GLN A 151 -24.03 -7.05 1.32
C GLN A 151 -23.49 -5.64 1.65
N LEU A 152 -24.29 -4.62 1.34
CA LEU A 152 -24.13 -3.28 1.86
C LEU A 152 -25.31 -3.02 2.81
N ILE A 153 -25.04 -2.68 4.06
CA ILE A 153 -26.07 -2.45 5.08
C ILE A 153 -26.02 -1.03 5.65
N LYS A 154 -27.16 -0.60 6.15
CA LYS A 154 -27.34 0.70 6.78
C LYS A 154 -28.12 0.54 8.08
N TYR A 155 -27.58 1.06 9.18
CA TYR A 155 -28.21 1.00 10.50
C TYR A 155 -27.85 2.22 11.35
N THR A 156 -28.49 2.34 12.52
CA THR A 156 -28.16 3.39 13.49
C THR A 156 -27.10 2.89 14.46
N LEU A 157 -26.04 3.64 14.71
CA LEU A 157 -25.04 3.33 15.72
C LEU A 157 -25.74 3.05 17.07
N GLY A 158 -25.34 1.95 17.70
CA GLY A 158 -26.01 1.44 18.90
C GLY A 158 -27.14 0.44 18.64
N SER A 159 -27.45 0.14 17.37
CA SER A 159 -28.39 -0.90 16.97
C SER A 159 -27.73 -1.82 15.94
N ALA A 160 -27.46 -3.05 16.30
CA ALA A 160 -26.91 -4.05 15.36
C ALA A 160 -27.94 -4.53 14.31
N VAL A 161 -29.17 -4.04 14.35
CA VAL A 161 -30.24 -4.44 13.42
C VAL A 161 -30.22 -3.53 12.18
N PRO A 162 -29.96 -4.08 10.97
CA PRO A 162 -29.98 -3.31 9.74
C PRO A 162 -31.37 -2.71 9.47
N LYS A 163 -31.41 -1.43 9.06
CA LYS A 163 -32.62 -0.77 8.57
C LYS A 163 -32.83 -1.00 7.07
N ILE A 164 -31.73 -1.05 6.32
CA ILE A 164 -31.71 -1.25 4.87
C ILE A 164 -30.58 -2.18 4.55
N VAL A 165 -30.84 -3.14 3.66
CA VAL A 165 -29.88 -4.16 3.19
C VAL A 165 -29.91 -4.23 1.68
N ALA A 166 -28.76 -4.05 1.03
CA ALA A 166 -28.55 -4.34 -0.37
C ALA A 166 -27.66 -5.58 -0.49
N LYS A 167 -28.27 -6.73 -0.80
CA LYS A 167 -27.54 -7.99 -1.00
C LYS A 167 -26.87 -8.02 -2.37
N GLN A 168 -25.69 -8.63 -2.43
CA GLN A 168 -24.95 -8.84 -3.67
C GLN A 168 -25.29 -10.19 -4.32
N PRO A 169 -25.05 -10.34 -5.64
CA PRO A 169 -25.03 -11.65 -6.29
C PRO A 169 -24.04 -12.61 -5.59
N ALA A 170 -24.34 -13.91 -5.65
CA ALA A 170 -23.60 -14.93 -4.90
C ALA A 170 -22.11 -15.04 -5.25
N GLU A 171 -21.73 -14.65 -6.48
CA GLU A 171 -20.37 -14.64 -6.98
C GLU A 171 -19.55 -13.42 -6.52
N ILE A 172 -20.20 -12.41 -5.95
CA ILE A 172 -19.54 -11.18 -5.49
C ILE A 172 -19.00 -11.38 -4.08
N PHE A 173 -17.77 -10.93 -3.89
CA PHE A 173 -17.20 -10.63 -2.58
C PHE A 173 -17.07 -9.11 -2.48
N SER A 174 -17.85 -8.49 -1.62
CA SER A 174 -17.84 -7.04 -1.41
C SER A 174 -16.66 -6.63 -0.55
N GLU A 175 -16.16 -5.44 -0.80
CA GLU A 175 -15.00 -4.86 -0.16
C GLU A 175 -15.30 -3.45 0.35
N GLY A 176 -14.29 -2.60 0.50
CA GLY A 176 -14.38 -1.25 1.03
C GLY A 176 -15.49 -0.41 0.43
N CYS A 177 -16.05 0.50 1.22
CA CYS A 177 -17.08 1.42 0.75
C CYS A 177 -16.83 2.85 1.29
N THR A 178 -17.36 3.85 0.56
CA THR A 178 -17.32 5.27 0.99
C THR A 178 -18.51 6.05 0.46
N ILE A 179 -18.76 7.21 1.09
CA ILE A 179 -19.83 8.15 0.67
C ILE A 179 -19.22 9.30 -0.13
N VAL A 180 -19.86 9.62 -1.27
CA VAL A 180 -19.61 10.84 -2.03
C VAL A 180 -20.95 11.52 -2.33
N GLY A 181 -21.24 12.60 -1.65
CA GLY A 181 -22.51 13.33 -1.79
C GLY A 181 -23.72 12.48 -1.37
N ASP A 182 -24.58 12.16 -2.33
CA ASP A 182 -25.77 11.34 -2.16
C ASP A 182 -25.60 9.88 -2.58
N LYS A 183 -24.37 9.44 -2.79
CA LYS A 183 -24.01 8.10 -3.28
C LYS A 183 -23.12 7.36 -2.32
N VAL A 184 -23.24 6.02 -2.32
CA VAL A 184 -22.27 5.11 -1.70
C VAL A 184 -21.56 4.37 -2.81
N TYR A 185 -20.24 4.37 -2.75
CA TYR A 185 -19.34 3.58 -3.62
C TYR A 185 -18.88 2.36 -2.85
N GLN A 186 -18.86 1.20 -3.49
CA GLN A 186 -18.43 -0.08 -2.90
C GLN A 186 -17.54 -0.82 -3.89
N LEU A 187 -16.42 -1.33 -3.45
CA LEU A 187 -15.52 -2.17 -4.25
C LEU A 187 -15.92 -3.64 -4.18
N THR A 188 -15.33 -4.42 -5.08
CA THR A 188 -15.36 -5.88 -5.05
C THR A 188 -13.94 -6.44 -5.10
N TYR A 189 -13.73 -7.61 -4.49
CA TYR A 189 -12.43 -8.27 -4.38
C TYR A 189 -11.81 -8.56 -5.76
N GLN A 190 -12.19 -9.67 -6.39
CA GLN A 190 -11.59 -10.15 -7.64
C GLN A 190 -12.47 -9.92 -8.87
N ASN A 191 -13.67 -9.41 -8.70
CA ASN A 191 -14.60 -9.17 -9.81
C ASN A 191 -14.20 -7.92 -10.63
N LYS A 192 -13.25 -7.11 -10.13
CA LYS A 192 -12.73 -5.91 -10.80
C LYS A 192 -13.79 -4.89 -11.20
N ILE A 193 -14.83 -4.79 -10.41
CA ILE A 193 -15.89 -3.80 -10.55
C ILE A 193 -16.15 -3.10 -9.21
N GLY A 194 -16.67 -1.89 -9.28
CA GLY A 194 -17.25 -1.20 -8.15
C GLY A 194 -18.73 -0.90 -8.42
N PHE A 195 -19.49 -0.81 -7.35
CA PHE A 195 -20.91 -0.47 -7.38
C PHE A 195 -21.15 0.94 -6.86
N VAL A 196 -22.16 1.59 -7.41
CA VAL A 196 -22.65 2.89 -6.93
C VAL A 196 -24.11 2.75 -6.53
N TYR A 197 -24.44 3.20 -5.30
CA TYR A 197 -25.78 3.13 -4.73
C TYR A 197 -26.31 4.52 -4.40
N ASP A 198 -27.63 4.68 -4.41
CA ASP A 198 -28.28 5.80 -3.72
C ASP A 198 -28.10 5.66 -2.21
N LYS A 199 -27.58 6.68 -1.57
CA LYS A 199 -27.23 6.68 -0.14
C LYS A 199 -28.43 6.44 0.77
N ASN A 200 -29.63 6.88 0.38
CA ASN A 200 -30.81 6.79 1.23
C ASN A 200 -31.47 5.42 1.17
N THR A 201 -31.55 4.84 -0.01
CA THR A 201 -32.31 3.61 -0.28
C THR A 201 -31.43 2.37 -0.46
N LEU A 202 -30.12 2.54 -0.65
CA LEU A 202 -29.16 1.52 -1.06
C LEU A 202 -29.57 0.80 -2.36
N LYS A 203 -30.35 1.44 -3.22
CA LYS A 203 -30.62 0.93 -4.56
C LYS A 203 -29.40 1.16 -5.46
N LYS A 204 -28.98 0.12 -6.16
CA LYS A 204 -27.85 0.22 -7.12
C LYS A 204 -28.24 1.18 -8.26
N ILE A 205 -27.36 2.13 -8.54
CA ILE A 205 -27.49 3.13 -9.60
C ILE A 205 -26.67 2.72 -10.82
N SER A 206 -25.40 2.31 -10.60
CA SER A 206 -24.47 1.98 -11.68
C SER A 206 -23.33 1.10 -11.18
N GLU A 207 -22.48 0.71 -12.12
CA GLU A 207 -21.22 0.00 -11.89
C GLU A 207 -20.10 0.75 -12.61
N PHE A 208 -18.87 0.54 -12.16
CA PHE A 208 -17.65 1.01 -12.84
C PHE A 208 -16.58 -0.07 -12.79
N PRO A 209 -15.73 -0.21 -13.83
CA PRO A 209 -14.59 -1.10 -13.78
C PRO A 209 -13.49 -0.53 -12.88
N LEU A 210 -12.80 -1.40 -12.13
CA LEU A 210 -11.56 -1.00 -11.46
C LEU A 210 -10.45 -0.84 -12.48
N PRO A 211 -9.52 0.12 -12.27
CA PRO A 211 -8.33 0.27 -13.11
C PRO A 211 -7.49 -1.02 -13.17
N ASP A 212 -6.85 -1.28 -14.31
CA ASP A 212 -5.97 -2.45 -14.47
C ASP A 212 -4.80 -2.48 -13.47
N ALA A 213 -4.35 -1.28 -13.03
CA ALA A 213 -3.30 -1.14 -12.03
C ALA A 213 -3.69 -1.69 -10.64
N ILE A 214 -4.99 -1.85 -10.36
CA ILE A 214 -5.51 -2.40 -9.11
C ILE A 214 -5.79 -3.89 -9.35
N GLY A 215 -5.02 -4.75 -8.69
CA GLY A 215 -5.17 -6.21 -8.82
C GLY A 215 -6.49 -6.71 -8.25
N GLU A 216 -6.80 -6.29 -7.04
CA GLU A 216 -7.99 -6.63 -6.25
C GLU A 216 -8.51 -5.36 -5.58
N GLY A 217 -9.82 -5.17 -5.47
CA GLY A 217 -10.36 -4.07 -4.67
C GLY A 217 -10.36 -4.46 -3.20
N TRP A 218 -9.81 -3.61 -2.33
CA TRP A 218 -9.83 -3.80 -0.87
C TRP A 218 -10.49 -2.59 -0.20
N GLY A 219 -9.77 -1.77 0.55
CA GLY A 219 -10.33 -0.59 1.20
C GLY A 219 -10.68 0.55 0.23
N LEU A 220 -11.60 1.42 0.63
CA LEU A 220 -12.03 2.57 -0.14
C LEU A 220 -12.40 3.74 0.77
N THR A 221 -11.84 4.93 0.49
CA THR A 221 -12.27 6.19 1.12
C THR A 221 -12.32 7.33 0.12
N TYR A 222 -12.70 8.54 0.55
CA TYR A 222 -12.82 9.73 -0.27
C TYR A 222 -12.20 10.95 0.41
N ASP A 223 -11.27 11.65 -0.26
CA ASP A 223 -10.53 12.78 0.31
C ASP A 223 -11.15 14.16 0.03
N GLY A 224 -12.33 14.17 -0.59
CA GLY A 224 -12.99 15.40 -1.05
C GLY A 224 -12.77 15.69 -2.53
N ASN A 225 -11.80 15.03 -3.18
CA ASN A 225 -11.48 15.18 -4.59
C ASN A 225 -11.41 13.86 -5.34
N ASN A 226 -10.81 12.83 -4.73
CA ASN A 226 -10.58 11.53 -5.34
C ASN A 226 -11.13 10.41 -4.46
N LEU A 227 -11.56 9.31 -5.08
CA LEU A 227 -11.64 8.05 -4.37
C LEU A 227 -10.22 7.54 -4.13
N ILE A 228 -9.97 6.94 -2.96
CA ILE A 228 -8.67 6.35 -2.63
C ILE A 228 -8.91 4.89 -2.31
N ALA A 229 -8.25 3.99 -3.05
CA ALA A 229 -8.39 2.55 -2.92
C ALA A 229 -7.07 1.89 -2.51
N THR A 230 -7.19 0.72 -1.85
CA THR A 230 -6.11 -0.24 -1.61
C THR A 230 -6.37 -1.53 -2.38
N ASP A 231 -5.32 -2.35 -2.51
CA ASP A 231 -5.34 -3.66 -3.18
C ASP A 231 -4.53 -4.73 -2.42
N GLY A 232 -4.31 -4.52 -1.13
CA GLY A 232 -3.46 -5.40 -0.32
C GLY A 232 -1.96 -5.19 -0.52
N SER A 233 -1.53 -4.39 -1.48
CA SER A 233 -0.13 -3.98 -1.62
C SER A 233 0.21 -2.84 -0.64
N LYS A 234 1.36 -2.20 -0.85
CA LYS A 234 1.77 -0.99 -0.16
C LYS A 234 1.22 0.30 -0.78
N ASN A 235 0.43 0.20 -1.84
CA ASN A 235 0.02 1.34 -2.62
C ASN A 235 -1.35 1.88 -2.20
N LEU A 236 -1.48 3.20 -2.25
CA LEU A 236 -2.74 3.92 -2.27
C LEU A 236 -2.97 4.44 -3.68
N TYR A 237 -4.11 4.08 -4.27
CA TYR A 237 -4.50 4.48 -5.62
C TYR A 237 -5.55 5.57 -5.54
N PHE A 238 -5.24 6.75 -6.06
CA PHE A 238 -6.18 7.87 -6.15
C PHE A 238 -6.90 7.78 -7.49
N LEU A 239 -8.21 7.65 -7.46
CA LEU A 239 -9.05 7.47 -8.65
C LEU A 239 -9.82 8.76 -8.95
N ASP A 240 -9.99 9.06 -10.24
CA ASP A 240 -10.81 10.19 -10.67
C ASP A 240 -12.28 9.95 -10.28
N ILE A 241 -12.85 10.85 -9.49
CA ILE A 241 -14.25 10.72 -9.04
C ILE A 241 -15.26 10.74 -10.19
N ASN A 242 -14.93 11.36 -11.31
CA ASN A 242 -15.78 11.41 -12.50
C ASN A 242 -15.65 10.17 -13.38
N ASP A 243 -14.51 9.49 -13.29
CA ASP A 243 -14.22 8.23 -14.00
C ASP A 243 -13.34 7.33 -13.12
N PRO A 244 -13.93 6.57 -12.17
CA PRO A 244 -13.16 5.76 -11.22
C PRO A 244 -12.34 4.63 -11.86
N SER A 245 -12.46 4.39 -13.17
CA SER A 245 -11.57 3.51 -13.92
C SER A 245 -10.18 4.09 -14.16
N LYS A 246 -9.96 5.37 -13.82
CA LYS A 246 -8.69 6.07 -14.02
C LYS A 246 -7.95 6.31 -12.72
N VAL A 247 -6.71 5.83 -12.64
CA VAL A 247 -5.77 6.21 -11.59
C VAL A 247 -5.14 7.55 -11.95
N VAL A 248 -5.30 8.57 -11.10
CA VAL A 248 -4.69 9.89 -11.27
C VAL A 248 -3.38 10.02 -10.51
N LYS A 249 -3.20 9.22 -9.45
CA LYS A 249 -1.98 9.20 -8.64
C LYS A 249 -1.85 7.85 -7.93
N THR A 250 -0.62 7.37 -7.77
CA THR A 250 -0.29 6.25 -6.88
C THR A 250 0.84 6.66 -5.95
N ILE A 251 0.72 6.35 -4.67
CA ILE A 251 1.78 6.56 -3.68
C ILE A 251 2.00 5.27 -2.90
N ALA A 252 3.25 4.99 -2.53
CA ALA A 252 3.57 3.90 -1.62
C ALA A 252 3.51 4.37 -0.17
N VAL A 253 3.08 3.50 0.72
CA VAL A 253 3.02 3.75 2.16
C VAL A 253 4.28 3.21 2.82
N ALA A 254 5.05 4.12 3.39
CA ALA A 254 6.34 3.83 4.01
C ALA A 254 6.44 4.41 5.42
N GLY A 255 6.91 3.59 6.33
CA GLY A 255 7.41 3.99 7.64
C GLY A 255 8.90 4.31 7.60
N ASN A 256 9.50 4.48 8.77
CA ASN A 256 10.92 4.79 8.89
C ASN A 256 11.84 3.61 8.58
N SER A 257 11.35 2.39 8.72
CA SER A 257 12.15 1.17 8.54
C SER A 257 11.46 0.04 7.79
N GLU A 258 10.23 0.26 7.33
CA GLU A 258 9.47 -0.75 6.57
C GLU A 258 8.52 -0.12 5.55
N LEU A 259 8.21 -0.87 4.49
CA LEU A 259 7.11 -0.59 3.58
C LEU A 259 5.89 -1.36 4.09
N TYR A 260 4.79 -0.66 4.31
CA TYR A 260 3.58 -1.26 4.82
C TYR A 260 2.77 -1.89 3.68
N THR A 261 2.80 -3.22 3.60
CA THR A 261 1.93 -4.02 2.73
C THR A 261 0.69 -4.47 3.47
N GLN A 262 -0.24 -5.12 2.76
CA GLN A 262 -1.52 -5.59 3.30
C GLN A 262 -2.42 -4.45 3.79
N LEU A 263 -2.30 -3.26 3.15
CA LEU A 263 -3.21 -2.16 3.42
C LEU A 263 -4.63 -2.59 3.06
N ASN A 264 -5.56 -2.39 3.99
CA ASN A 264 -6.93 -2.85 3.85
C ASN A 264 -7.90 -1.68 4.00
N GLU A 265 -8.85 -1.77 4.90
CA GLU A 265 -9.89 -0.79 5.09
C GLU A 265 -9.32 0.61 5.37
N LEU A 266 -9.94 1.64 4.81
CA LEU A 266 -9.46 3.02 4.77
C LEU A 266 -10.50 4.01 5.26
N GLU A 267 -10.03 5.03 5.99
CA GLU A 267 -10.82 6.23 6.26
C GLU A 267 -9.99 7.51 6.11
N TYR A 268 -10.53 8.51 5.41
CA TYR A 268 -9.92 9.84 5.32
C TYR A 268 -10.55 10.78 6.35
N HIS A 269 -9.72 11.32 7.24
CA HIS A 269 -10.19 12.24 8.28
C HIS A 269 -9.15 13.32 8.59
N ASN A 270 -9.59 14.59 8.64
CA ASN A 270 -8.76 15.73 9.03
C ASN A 270 -7.38 15.80 8.32
N GLY A 271 -7.37 15.56 7.00
CA GLY A 271 -6.14 15.67 6.21
C GLY A 271 -5.22 14.45 6.24
N PHE A 272 -5.63 13.36 6.87
CA PHE A 272 -4.88 12.11 6.95
C PHE A 272 -5.72 10.93 6.47
N ILE A 273 -5.04 9.90 5.94
CA ILE A 273 -5.63 8.60 5.68
C ILE A 273 -5.31 7.70 6.86
N TYR A 274 -6.32 6.99 7.35
CA TYR A 274 -6.17 5.92 8.33
C TYR A 274 -6.38 4.60 7.62
N SER A 275 -5.52 3.61 7.88
CA SER A 275 -5.58 2.32 7.20
C SER A 275 -5.40 1.17 8.17
N ASN A 276 -6.28 0.18 8.09
CA ASN A 276 -6.00 -1.13 8.65
C ASN A 276 -4.86 -1.81 7.87
N VAL A 277 -4.11 -2.65 8.55
CA VAL A 277 -3.14 -3.57 7.96
C VAL A 277 -3.62 -4.99 8.23
N TRP A 278 -4.03 -5.70 7.18
CA TRP A 278 -4.59 -7.05 7.33
C TRP A 278 -3.65 -7.98 8.10
N HIS A 279 -4.19 -8.76 9.02
CA HIS A 279 -3.50 -9.60 10.00
C HIS A 279 -2.54 -8.87 10.96
N LYS A 280 -2.47 -7.54 10.94
CA LYS A 280 -1.75 -6.78 11.98
C LYS A 280 -2.77 -6.00 12.82
N PRO A 281 -2.68 -6.02 14.16
CA PRO A 281 -3.60 -5.30 15.04
C PRO A 281 -3.22 -3.81 15.13
N VAL A 282 -3.04 -3.16 13.99
CA VAL A 282 -2.61 -1.76 13.91
C VAL A 282 -3.45 -0.96 12.93
N ILE A 283 -3.62 0.32 13.24
CA ILE A 283 -4.13 1.34 12.31
C ILE A 283 -3.01 2.35 12.08
N LEU A 284 -2.70 2.59 10.81
CA LEU A 284 -1.71 3.57 10.39
C LEU A 284 -2.37 4.93 10.19
N LYS A 285 -1.67 6.01 10.55
CA LYS A 285 -1.99 7.39 10.18
C LYS A 285 -1.02 7.84 9.10
N ILE A 286 -1.51 8.10 7.90
CA ILE A 286 -0.73 8.28 6.68
C ILE A 286 -0.92 9.69 6.14
N ASN A 287 0.16 10.35 5.74
CA ASN A 287 0.11 11.61 5.00
C ASN A 287 -0.27 11.34 3.53
N PRO A 288 -1.43 11.80 3.03
CA PRO A 288 -1.88 11.51 1.66
C PRO A 288 -1.06 12.21 0.57
N ALA A 289 -0.27 13.22 0.92
CA ALA A 289 0.59 13.89 -0.03
C ALA A 289 1.85 13.08 -0.36
N THR A 290 2.41 12.39 0.63
CA THR A 290 3.72 11.75 0.56
C THR A 290 3.68 10.23 0.68
N GLY A 291 2.70 9.64 1.37
CA GLY A 291 2.65 8.22 1.73
C GLY A 291 3.38 7.88 3.03
N GLU A 292 3.93 8.88 3.72
CA GLU A 292 4.64 8.69 4.99
C GLU A 292 3.68 8.30 6.10
N VAL A 293 4.01 7.25 6.83
CA VAL A 293 3.32 6.89 8.09
C VAL A 293 3.81 7.81 9.19
N VAL A 294 2.94 8.71 9.63
CA VAL A 294 3.27 9.69 10.69
C VAL A 294 2.87 9.23 12.08
N GLY A 295 2.01 8.22 12.17
CA GLY A 295 1.56 7.66 13.44
C GLY A 295 0.97 6.27 13.30
N LYS A 296 0.88 5.57 14.43
CA LYS A 296 0.39 4.20 14.52
C LYS A 296 -0.36 4.00 15.82
N PHE A 297 -1.53 3.36 15.74
CA PHE A 297 -2.30 2.88 16.88
C PHE A 297 -2.06 1.39 17.05
N ASP A 298 -1.80 0.94 18.27
CA ASP A 298 -1.64 -0.48 18.60
C ASP A 298 -2.93 -1.01 19.25
N PHE A 299 -3.63 -1.89 18.57
CA PHE A 299 -4.84 -2.56 19.01
C PHE A 299 -4.62 -4.02 19.41
N THR A 300 -3.39 -4.42 19.69
CA THR A 300 -3.04 -5.82 20.02
C THR A 300 -3.94 -6.40 21.11
N GLN A 301 -4.13 -5.66 22.22
CA GLN A 301 -4.97 -6.13 23.31
C GLN A 301 -6.44 -6.23 22.90
N LEU A 302 -6.97 -5.22 22.21
CA LEU A 302 -8.37 -5.19 21.77
C LEU A 302 -8.67 -6.30 20.77
N THR A 303 -7.77 -6.53 19.82
CA THR A 303 -7.89 -7.63 18.83
C THR A 303 -7.89 -8.99 19.53
N LYS A 304 -7.00 -9.21 20.49
CA LYS A 304 -6.95 -10.46 21.26
C LYS A 304 -8.26 -10.72 22.03
N GLU A 305 -8.87 -9.70 22.58
CA GLU A 305 -10.14 -9.81 23.32
C GLU A 305 -11.34 -10.16 22.42
N ASN A 306 -11.29 -9.77 21.13
CA ASN A 306 -12.39 -9.93 20.19
C ASN A 306 -12.21 -11.09 19.18
N SER A 307 -10.97 -11.57 18.96
CA SER A 307 -10.72 -12.62 17.96
C SER A 307 -11.32 -13.98 18.33
N GLY A 308 -11.54 -14.24 19.61
CA GLY A 308 -12.01 -15.56 20.06
C GLY A 308 -11.07 -16.72 19.71
N GLY A 309 -9.83 -16.41 19.26
CA GLY A 309 -8.84 -17.39 18.80
C GLY A 309 -8.96 -17.73 17.30
N ASP A 310 -9.88 -17.13 16.57
CA ASP A 310 -9.97 -17.25 15.11
C ASP A 310 -9.04 -16.25 14.43
N SER A 311 -8.23 -16.72 13.48
CA SER A 311 -7.26 -15.91 12.76
C SER A 311 -7.90 -14.91 11.77
N GLU A 312 -9.14 -15.14 11.35
CA GLU A 312 -9.89 -14.27 10.45
C GLU A 312 -10.68 -13.18 11.18
N HIS A 313 -10.85 -13.30 12.51
CA HIS A 313 -11.47 -12.26 13.33
C HIS A 313 -10.51 -11.12 13.59
N VAL A 314 -10.02 -10.52 12.52
CA VAL A 314 -9.02 -9.43 12.55
C VAL A 314 -9.66 -8.06 12.74
N LEU A 315 -8.87 -7.12 13.25
CA LEU A 315 -9.18 -5.70 13.23
C LEU A 315 -9.41 -5.24 11.78
N ASN A 316 -10.59 -4.73 11.47
CA ASN A 316 -10.95 -4.15 10.18
C ASN A 316 -12.17 -3.26 10.34
N GLY A 317 -12.11 -2.02 9.85
CA GLY A 317 -13.20 -1.05 9.97
C GLY A 317 -12.80 0.16 10.81
N ILE A 318 -12.77 1.33 10.15
CA ILE A 318 -12.42 2.64 10.71
C ILE A 318 -13.49 3.63 10.29
N ALA A 319 -14.03 4.39 11.25
CA ALA A 319 -14.88 5.53 10.95
C ALA A 319 -14.64 6.66 11.97
N PHE A 320 -15.10 7.88 11.69
CA PHE A 320 -14.95 9.00 12.60
C PHE A 320 -16.30 9.59 13.01
N LYS A 321 -16.50 9.72 14.31
CA LYS A 321 -17.63 10.39 14.93
C LYS A 321 -17.13 11.65 15.66
N GLY A 322 -17.17 12.78 14.96
CA GLY A 322 -16.43 13.98 15.40
C GLY A 322 -14.94 13.72 15.43
N ASP A 323 -14.27 13.98 16.54
CA ASP A 323 -12.84 13.74 16.71
C ASP A 323 -12.52 12.32 17.25
N ASN A 324 -13.54 11.54 17.61
CA ASN A 324 -13.35 10.17 18.06
C ASN A 324 -13.32 9.20 16.87
N MET A 325 -12.47 8.19 16.94
CA MET A 325 -12.43 7.10 15.98
C MET A 325 -13.33 5.95 16.46
N LEU A 326 -14.10 5.40 15.55
CA LEU A 326 -14.80 4.13 15.73
C LEU A 326 -13.96 3.03 15.09
N VAL A 327 -13.75 1.94 15.82
CA VAL A 327 -13.01 0.77 15.33
C VAL A 327 -13.79 -0.51 15.62
N THR A 328 -13.71 -1.44 14.68
CA THR A 328 -14.31 -2.77 14.81
C THR A 328 -13.46 -3.82 14.11
N GLY A 329 -13.97 -5.01 13.89
CA GLY A 329 -13.28 -6.08 13.19
C GLY A 329 -14.22 -7.11 12.60
N LYS A 330 -13.66 -7.95 11.72
CA LYS A 330 -14.39 -9.05 11.08
C LYS A 330 -14.95 -9.98 12.16
N ASN A 331 -16.26 -10.18 12.13
CA ASN A 331 -16.99 -11.02 13.09
C ASN A 331 -16.90 -10.56 14.57
N TRP A 332 -16.48 -9.33 14.83
CA TRP A 332 -16.51 -8.79 16.19
C TRP A 332 -17.94 -8.47 16.61
N SER A 333 -18.25 -8.59 17.90
CA SER A 333 -19.55 -8.28 18.48
C SER A 333 -19.71 -6.82 18.91
N LYS A 334 -18.66 -6.01 18.75
CA LYS A 334 -18.61 -4.62 19.22
C LYS A 334 -17.94 -3.68 18.23
N ILE A 335 -18.43 -2.46 18.20
CA ILE A 335 -17.76 -1.26 17.68
C ILE A 335 -17.25 -0.49 18.89
N TYR A 336 -15.99 -0.10 18.91
CA TYR A 336 -15.40 0.68 19.99
C TYR A 336 -15.22 2.13 19.56
N GLU A 337 -15.67 3.07 20.37
CA GLU A 337 -15.37 4.49 20.20
C GLU A 337 -14.13 4.82 21.03
N ILE A 338 -13.09 5.32 20.38
CA ILE A 338 -11.83 5.70 21.01
C ILE A 338 -11.59 7.19 20.89
N SER A 339 -11.01 7.77 21.93
CA SER A 339 -10.51 9.14 21.97
C SER A 339 -8.99 9.12 21.98
N PHE A 340 -8.37 9.97 21.17
CA PHE A 340 -6.93 10.17 21.13
C PHE A 340 -6.61 11.65 20.91
N LYS A 341 -5.41 12.08 21.28
CA LYS A 341 -4.93 13.46 21.11
C LYS A 341 -3.60 13.48 20.38
#